data_9c8ee0c110788e1d5be4a885b9e1b0f1
#
_entry.id   9c8ee0c110788e1d5be4a885b9e1b0f1
#
_cell.length_a   1.000
_cell.length_b   1.000
_cell.length_c   1.000
_cell.angle_alpha   90.00
_cell.angle_beta   90.00
_cell.angle_gamma   90.00
#
_symmetry.space_group_name_H-M   'P 1'
#
loop_
_entity.id
_entity.type
_entity.pdbx_description
1 polymer ?
#
loop_
_entity_poly.entity_id
_entity_poly.type
_entity_poly.pdbx_seq_one_letter_code
_entity_poly.pdbx_strand_id
1 'polypeptide(L)'
;FDRGETTNGDKIGDYSTTPAYFAKEKFIRKSAFKPLGKPDKNNVTHKTKSTMYLSKGYTEFRDIQGRETKHVNLKFSGSEERAFRTYKFGNEALFGNADAFEHGKIQGQEDKYDEFLTPNQKEEDILSNAIINQAIIVTNGK
;
A
#
# COMPACT_ATOMS: atom_id res chain seq x y z
N PHE A 1 3.20 5.91 1.06
CA PHE A 1 2.40 4.96 0.26
C PHE A 1 2.22 5.40 -1.20
N ASP A 2 1.93 6.65 -1.48
CA ASP A 2 1.53 7.07 -2.83
C ASP A 2 2.68 7.18 -3.83
N ARG A 3 3.93 7.34 -3.39
CA ARG A 3 5.10 7.50 -4.26
C ARG A 3 5.74 6.19 -4.66
N GLY A 4 5.54 5.10 -3.90
CA GLY A 4 6.20 3.82 -4.12
C GLY A 4 7.69 3.86 -3.83
N GLU A 5 8.09 4.68 -2.87
CA GLU A 5 9.46 4.91 -2.44
C GLU A 5 9.63 4.53 -0.98
N THR A 6 10.82 4.06 -0.63
CA THR A 6 11.26 3.85 0.75
C THR A 6 11.55 5.19 1.42
N THR A 7 11.82 5.19 2.72
CA THR A 7 12.26 6.36 3.48
C THR A 7 13.47 7.05 2.87
N ASN A 8 14.37 6.29 2.26
CA ASN A 8 15.57 6.79 1.60
C ASN A 8 15.34 7.29 0.16
N GLY A 9 14.12 7.18 -0.36
CA GLY A 9 13.76 7.60 -1.72
C GLY A 9 13.99 6.54 -2.79
N ASP A 10 14.35 5.33 -2.40
CA ASP A 10 14.52 4.21 -3.32
C ASP A 10 13.17 3.63 -3.74
N LYS A 11 13.07 3.18 -4.98
CA LYS A 11 11.86 2.53 -5.49
C LYS A 11 11.61 1.22 -4.75
N ILE A 12 10.42 1.04 -4.18
CA ILE A 12 9.99 -0.20 -3.49
C ILE A 12 10.03 -1.42 -4.42
N GLY A 13 9.91 -1.22 -5.74
CA GLY A 13 9.95 -2.30 -6.73
C GLY A 13 8.78 -2.24 -7.71
N ASP A 14 8.52 -3.35 -8.37
CA ASP A 14 7.46 -3.50 -9.36
C ASP A 14 6.47 -4.60 -8.94
N TYR A 15 5.22 -4.45 -9.36
CA TYR A 15 4.24 -5.51 -9.18
C TYR A 15 4.55 -6.69 -10.10
N SER A 16 4.36 -7.90 -9.59
CA SER A 16 4.60 -9.12 -10.36
C SER A 16 3.75 -9.20 -11.62
N THR A 17 4.40 -9.49 -12.74
CA THR A 17 3.78 -9.80 -14.03
C THR A 17 3.66 -11.30 -14.31
N THR A 18 4.09 -12.14 -13.36
CA THR A 18 4.02 -13.60 -13.48
C THR A 18 2.56 -14.06 -13.59
N PRO A 19 2.20 -14.81 -14.63
CA PRO A 19 0.83 -15.30 -14.80
C PRO A 19 0.31 -16.05 -13.58
N ALA A 20 -0.93 -15.76 -13.16
CA ALA A 20 -1.49 -16.35 -11.96
C ALA A 20 -3.03 -16.47 -12.01
N TYR A 21 -3.57 -17.32 -11.14
CA TYR A 21 -5.01 -17.43 -10.89
C TYR A 21 -5.41 -16.62 -9.67
N PHE A 22 -6.48 -15.86 -9.80
CA PHE A 22 -7.04 -15.04 -8.72
C PHE A 22 -8.45 -15.53 -8.37
N ALA A 23 -8.66 -15.82 -7.10
CA ALA A 23 -9.94 -16.26 -6.59
C ALA A 23 -10.96 -15.10 -6.54
N LYS A 24 -12.24 -15.42 -6.77
CA LYS A 24 -13.34 -14.44 -6.85
C LYS A 24 -13.44 -13.54 -5.63
N GLU A 25 -13.22 -14.07 -4.46
CA GLU A 25 -13.27 -13.35 -3.17
C GLU A 25 -12.24 -12.25 -3.05
N LYS A 26 -11.09 -12.37 -3.74
CA LYS A 26 -10.04 -11.34 -3.76
C LYS A 26 -10.43 -10.06 -4.51
N PHE A 27 -11.48 -10.13 -5.33
CA PHE A 27 -11.95 -8.97 -6.10
C PHE A 27 -12.81 -8.06 -5.24
N ILE A 28 -12.30 -6.88 -4.89
CA ILE A 28 -13.06 -5.81 -4.22
C ILE A 28 -14.14 -5.31 -5.19
N ARG A 29 -13.74 -4.98 -6.42
CA ARG A 29 -14.67 -4.65 -7.51
C ARG A 29 -15.22 -5.92 -8.12
N LYS A 30 -16.33 -6.42 -7.59
CA LYS A 30 -16.94 -7.71 -8.00
C LYS A 30 -17.31 -7.77 -9.46
N SER A 31 -17.68 -6.66 -10.09
CA SER A 31 -17.99 -6.56 -11.53
C SER A 31 -16.77 -6.81 -12.44
N ALA A 32 -15.56 -6.66 -11.92
CA ALA A 32 -14.33 -6.94 -12.67
C ALA A 32 -13.98 -8.44 -12.73
N PHE A 33 -14.59 -9.26 -11.88
CA PHE A 33 -14.38 -10.71 -11.92
C PHE A 33 -15.09 -11.34 -13.12
N LYS A 34 -14.30 -11.94 -14.00
CA LYS A 34 -14.78 -12.73 -15.13
C LYS A 34 -14.17 -14.13 -15.03
N PRO A 35 -14.99 -15.17 -14.75
CA PRO A 35 -14.46 -16.54 -14.65
C PRO A 35 -13.69 -16.92 -15.92
N LEU A 36 -12.41 -17.21 -15.76
CA LEU A 36 -11.53 -17.44 -16.90
C LEU A 36 -10.40 -18.39 -16.51
N GLY A 37 -10.23 -19.47 -17.26
CA GLY A 37 -9.12 -20.39 -17.12
C GLY A 37 -7.93 -20.00 -17.99
N LYS A 38 -6.80 -20.67 -17.78
CA LYS A 38 -5.64 -20.56 -18.67
C LYS A 38 -6.00 -21.10 -20.06
N PRO A 39 -5.62 -20.42 -21.15
CA PRO A 39 -5.74 -20.98 -22.50
C PRO A 39 -4.97 -22.29 -22.60
N ASP A 40 -5.54 -23.25 -23.27
CA ASP A 40 -4.86 -24.50 -23.64
C ASP A 40 -3.90 -24.30 -24.83
N LYS A 41 -3.27 -25.37 -25.26
CA LYS A 41 -2.35 -25.35 -26.41
C LYS A 41 -2.97 -24.89 -27.74
N ASN A 42 -4.32 -24.89 -27.84
CA ASN A 42 -5.07 -24.44 -28.99
C ASN A 42 -5.65 -23.03 -28.81
N ASN A 43 -5.20 -22.30 -27.77
CA ASN A 43 -5.71 -20.97 -27.35
C ASN A 43 -7.20 -20.95 -26.97
N VAL A 44 -7.78 -22.11 -26.64
CA VAL A 44 -9.14 -22.18 -26.13
C VAL A 44 -9.15 -21.91 -24.65
N THR A 45 -9.90 -20.90 -24.24
CA THR A 45 -10.00 -20.50 -22.84
C THR A 45 -11.28 -21.06 -22.23
N HIS A 46 -11.16 -21.83 -21.16
CA HIS A 46 -12.29 -22.42 -20.46
C HIS A 46 -12.72 -21.55 -19.28
N LYS A 47 -14.03 -21.41 -19.11
CA LYS A 47 -14.59 -20.72 -17.93
C LYS A 47 -14.35 -21.54 -16.67
N THR A 48 -13.99 -20.86 -15.58
CA THR A 48 -13.95 -21.44 -14.23
C THR A 48 -15.07 -20.83 -13.39
N LYS A 49 -15.48 -21.49 -12.29
CA LYS A 49 -16.53 -20.95 -11.41
C LYS A 49 -16.01 -19.95 -10.38
N SER A 50 -14.79 -20.14 -9.91
CA SER A 50 -14.26 -19.47 -8.72
C SER A 50 -12.94 -18.71 -8.94
N THR A 51 -12.28 -18.89 -10.10
CA THR A 51 -11.00 -18.26 -10.38
C THR A 51 -10.98 -17.56 -11.73
N MET A 52 -10.10 -16.58 -11.87
CA MET A 52 -9.80 -15.87 -13.10
C MET A 52 -8.31 -15.93 -13.36
N TYR A 53 -7.93 -16.45 -14.53
CA TYR A 53 -6.54 -16.47 -14.98
C TYR A 53 -6.16 -15.11 -15.56
N LEU A 54 -5.04 -14.56 -15.12
CA LEU A 54 -4.48 -13.30 -15.59
C LEU A 54 -3.07 -13.53 -16.11
N SER A 55 -2.85 -13.23 -17.39
CA SER A 55 -1.59 -13.48 -18.08
C SER A 55 -0.45 -12.54 -17.65
N LYS A 56 -0.80 -11.37 -17.16
CA LYS A 56 0.14 -10.39 -16.59
C LYS A 56 0.08 -10.36 -15.06
N GLY A 57 -0.38 -11.44 -14.42
CA GLY A 57 -0.33 -11.67 -12.99
C GLY A 57 -0.95 -10.56 -12.14
N TYR A 58 -0.22 -10.16 -11.07
CA TYR A 58 -0.74 -9.21 -10.10
C TYR A 58 -0.89 -7.79 -10.66
N THR A 59 -0.05 -7.39 -11.60
CA THR A 59 -0.17 -6.09 -12.28
C THR A 59 -1.53 -5.99 -12.99
N GLU A 60 -1.90 -7.01 -13.77
CA GLU A 60 -3.20 -7.05 -14.45
C GLU A 60 -4.37 -7.11 -13.46
N PHE A 61 -4.21 -7.85 -12.35
CA PHE A 61 -5.21 -7.91 -11.29
C PHE A 61 -5.49 -6.52 -10.69
N ARG A 62 -4.46 -5.71 -10.44
CA ARG A 62 -4.60 -4.35 -9.95
C ARG A 62 -5.29 -3.45 -10.97
N ASP A 63 -4.86 -3.52 -12.23
CA ASP A 63 -5.40 -2.71 -13.33
C ASP A 63 -6.91 -2.90 -13.48
N ILE A 64 -7.39 -4.14 -13.56
CA ILE A 64 -8.83 -4.44 -13.68
C ILE A 64 -9.64 -4.06 -12.42
N GLN A 65 -8.97 -3.90 -11.28
CA GLN A 65 -9.55 -3.34 -10.05
C GLN A 65 -9.53 -1.80 -10.04
N GLY A 66 -8.96 -1.15 -11.05
CA GLY A 66 -8.78 0.31 -11.12
C GLY A 66 -7.76 0.82 -10.10
N ARG A 67 -6.71 0.06 -9.84
CA ARG A 67 -5.64 0.40 -8.91
C ARG A 67 -4.38 0.82 -9.64
N GLU A 68 -3.55 1.63 -8.96
CA GLU A 68 -2.25 2.07 -9.48
C GLU A 68 -1.35 0.86 -9.81
N THR A 69 -0.67 0.91 -10.95
CA THR A 69 0.19 -0.15 -11.46
C THR A 69 1.59 0.31 -11.86
N LYS A 70 1.82 1.64 -11.94
CA LYS A 70 3.10 2.20 -12.38
C LYS A 70 4.21 2.06 -11.33
N HIS A 71 3.83 2.03 -10.06
CA HIS A 71 4.73 1.85 -8.93
C HIS A 71 4.04 1.07 -7.83
N VAL A 72 4.84 0.42 -6.99
CA VAL A 72 4.32 -0.29 -5.81
C VAL A 72 3.98 0.74 -4.73
N ASN A 73 2.70 0.94 -4.47
CA ASN A 73 2.23 1.84 -3.42
C ASN A 73 1.65 1.12 -2.20
N LEU A 74 1.77 -0.21 -2.15
CA LEU A 74 1.30 -1.10 -1.08
C LEU A 74 -0.20 -0.95 -0.73
N LYS A 75 -0.92 -0.14 -1.48
CA LYS A 75 -2.30 0.23 -1.25
C LYS A 75 -3.24 -0.58 -2.15
N PHE A 76 -3.99 -1.51 -1.59
CA PHE A 76 -5.00 -2.27 -2.32
C PHE A 76 -6.42 -1.89 -1.89
N SER A 77 -6.77 -2.09 -0.62
CA SER A 77 -8.07 -1.70 -0.06
C SER A 77 -8.07 -0.33 0.61
N GLY A 78 -6.88 0.17 0.93
CA GLY A 78 -6.68 1.36 1.76
C GLY A 78 -7.00 1.12 3.25
N SER A 79 -7.12 -0.14 3.68
CA SER A 79 -7.38 -0.45 5.10
C SER A 79 -6.22 -0.04 5.99
N GLU A 80 -4.98 -0.32 5.56
CA GLU A 80 -3.76 0.05 6.28
C GLU A 80 -3.68 1.57 6.51
N GLU A 81 -3.89 2.36 5.44
CA GLU A 81 -3.89 3.82 5.51
C GLU A 81 -5.00 4.36 6.42
N ARG A 82 -6.22 3.79 6.35
CA ARG A 82 -7.33 4.19 7.23
C ARG A 82 -7.13 3.81 8.68
N ALA A 83 -6.35 2.78 8.95
CA ALA A 83 -6.05 2.33 10.31
C ALA A 83 -4.90 3.12 10.95
N PHE A 84 -4.14 3.91 10.16
CA PHE A 84 -3.08 4.77 10.67
C PHE A 84 -3.67 5.91 11.51
N ARG A 85 -3.11 6.14 12.69
CA ARG A 85 -3.56 7.15 13.66
C ARG A 85 -2.40 7.85 14.31
N THR A 86 -2.65 9.08 14.71
CA THR A 86 -1.79 9.83 15.62
C THR A 86 -2.32 9.69 17.03
N TYR A 87 -1.47 9.31 17.94
CA TYR A 87 -1.77 9.21 19.38
C TYR A 87 -0.99 10.28 20.11
N LYS A 88 -1.67 11.04 20.98
CA LYS A 88 -1.02 11.97 21.89
C LYS A 88 -0.82 11.28 23.24
N PHE A 89 0.41 11.22 23.69
CA PHE A 89 0.77 10.68 25.00
C PHE A 89 1.61 11.70 25.75
N GLY A 90 0.97 12.45 26.64
CA GLY A 90 1.65 13.57 27.32
C GLY A 90 2.11 14.65 26.32
N ASN A 91 3.40 14.89 26.24
CA ASN A 91 4.03 15.82 25.31
C ASN A 91 4.55 15.15 24.03
N GLU A 92 4.29 13.86 23.86
CA GLU A 92 4.73 13.09 22.71
C GLU A 92 3.58 12.84 21.73
N ALA A 93 3.90 12.77 20.45
CA ALA A 93 3.00 12.32 19.41
C ALA A 93 3.53 11.01 18.83
N LEU A 94 2.74 9.95 18.92
CA LEU A 94 3.06 8.65 18.36
C LEU A 94 2.22 8.43 17.09
N PHE A 95 2.86 7.97 16.04
CA PHE A 95 2.21 7.55 14.82
C PHE A 95 2.19 6.03 14.75
N GLY A 96 1.07 5.46 14.37
CA GLY A 96 1.01 4.01 14.26
C GLY A 96 -0.34 3.49 13.83
N ASN A 97 -0.40 2.19 13.66
CA ASN A 97 -1.62 1.49 13.31
C ASN A 97 -2.31 0.97 14.57
N ALA A 98 -3.61 1.32 14.73
CA ALA A 98 -4.43 0.89 15.86
C ALA A 98 -4.83 -0.59 15.77
N ASP A 99 -4.78 -1.17 14.59
CA ASP A 99 -5.19 -2.53 14.31
C ASP A 99 -3.96 -3.45 14.27
N ALA A 100 -3.90 -4.44 15.15
CA ALA A 100 -2.77 -5.38 15.24
C ALA A 100 -2.56 -6.18 13.93
N PHE A 101 -3.63 -6.48 13.20
CA PHE A 101 -3.54 -7.20 11.93
C PHE A 101 -2.95 -6.31 10.81
N GLU A 102 -3.37 -5.06 10.73
CA GLU A 102 -2.82 -4.10 9.78
C GLU A 102 -1.36 -3.74 10.14
N HIS A 103 -1.03 -3.66 11.45
CA HIS A 103 0.35 -3.47 11.92
C HIS A 103 1.26 -4.62 11.47
N GLY A 104 0.82 -5.87 11.63
CA GLY A 104 1.58 -7.04 11.16
C GLY A 104 1.83 -7.06 9.65
N LYS A 105 0.90 -6.52 8.85
CA LYS A 105 1.10 -6.37 7.40
C LYS A 105 2.18 -5.33 7.08
N ILE A 106 2.15 -4.19 7.74
CA ILE A 106 3.15 -3.12 7.58
C ILE A 106 4.53 -3.66 7.91
N GLN A 107 4.68 -4.33 9.05
CA GLN A 107 5.94 -4.93 9.47
C GLN A 107 6.47 -5.94 8.45
N GLY A 108 5.61 -6.83 7.93
CA GLY A 108 5.99 -7.77 6.87
C GLY A 108 6.33 -7.11 5.52
N GLN A 109 5.84 -5.90 5.28
CA GLN A 109 6.21 -5.11 4.11
C GLN A 109 7.54 -4.41 4.31
N GLU A 110 7.82 -3.83 5.48
CA GLU A 110 9.10 -3.22 5.82
C GLU A 110 10.24 -4.24 5.85
N ASP A 111 9.99 -5.44 6.37
CA ASP A 111 10.96 -6.55 6.30
C ASP A 111 11.36 -6.92 4.86
N LYS A 112 10.47 -6.69 3.91
CA LYS A 112 10.66 -7.06 2.51
C LYS A 112 11.20 -5.93 1.64
N TYR A 113 10.79 -4.71 1.91
CA TYR A 113 10.97 -3.57 1.02
C TYR A 113 11.77 -2.43 1.65
N ASP A 114 12.30 -2.63 2.86
CA ASP A 114 12.93 -1.60 3.68
C ASP A 114 11.92 -0.61 4.30
N GLU A 115 12.38 0.22 5.22
CA GLU A 115 11.54 1.18 5.91
C GLU A 115 10.92 2.21 4.95
N PHE A 116 9.61 2.39 5.03
CA PHE A 116 8.88 3.35 4.20
C PHE A 116 7.88 4.22 4.99
N LEU A 117 7.71 3.95 6.29
CA LEU A 117 6.84 4.72 7.18
C LEU A 117 7.59 5.65 8.11
N THR A 118 8.89 5.46 8.28
CA THR A 118 9.74 6.35 9.07
C THR A 118 9.99 7.63 8.28
N PRO A 119 9.85 8.82 8.88
CA PRO A 119 10.20 10.06 8.23
C PRO A 119 11.68 10.08 7.82
N ASN A 120 11.97 10.55 6.63
CA ASN A 120 13.34 10.81 6.23
C ASN A 120 13.86 12.12 6.86
N GLN A 121 15.17 12.38 6.83
CA GLN A 121 15.80 13.55 7.46
C GLN A 121 15.13 14.87 7.03
N LYS A 122 14.76 15.00 5.75
CA LYS A 122 14.10 16.23 5.26
C LYS A 122 12.71 16.41 5.86
N GLU A 123 11.98 15.33 6.05
CA GLU A 123 10.64 15.35 6.67
C GLU A 123 10.75 15.61 8.17
N GLU A 124 11.77 15.07 8.84
CA GLU A 124 12.08 15.38 10.24
C GLU A 124 12.45 16.85 10.42
N ASP A 125 13.25 17.43 9.53
CA ASP A 125 13.60 18.85 9.54
C ASP A 125 12.37 19.74 9.37
N ILE A 126 11.42 19.36 8.48
CA ILE A 126 10.16 20.08 8.29
C ILE A 126 9.31 20.02 9.56
N LEU A 127 9.17 18.85 10.16
CA LEU A 127 8.43 18.66 11.41
C LEU A 127 9.03 19.44 12.56
N SER A 128 10.35 19.37 12.72
CA SER A 128 11.10 20.10 13.75
C SER A 128 10.92 21.61 13.62
N ASN A 129 11.05 22.15 12.41
CA ASN A 129 10.83 23.57 12.14
C ASN A 129 9.39 24.01 12.42
N ALA A 130 8.40 23.16 12.08
CA ALA A 130 6.98 23.44 12.36
C ALA A 130 6.72 23.51 13.87
N ILE A 131 7.30 22.60 14.66
CA ILE A 131 7.19 22.57 16.12
C ILE A 131 7.85 23.81 16.74
N ILE A 132 9.07 24.16 16.30
CA ILE A 132 9.80 25.36 16.78
C ILE A 132 9.00 26.63 16.49
N ASN A 133 8.49 26.80 15.27
CA ASN A 133 7.68 27.96 14.90
C ASN A 133 6.42 28.07 15.75
N GLN A 134 5.74 26.96 16.03
CA GLN A 134 4.57 26.96 16.89
C GLN A 134 4.91 27.31 18.33
N ALA A 135 6.02 26.83 18.85
CA ALA A 135 6.52 27.18 20.19
C ALA A 135 6.82 28.68 20.30
N ILE A 136 7.45 29.28 19.29
CA ILE A 136 7.74 30.73 19.24
C ILE A 136 6.45 31.55 19.24
N ILE A 137 5.41 31.14 18.49
CA ILE A 137 4.11 31.83 18.47
C ILE A 137 3.48 31.81 19.87
N VAL A 138 3.50 30.66 20.54
CA VAL A 138 2.89 30.49 21.87
C VAL A 138 3.64 31.31 22.94
N THR A 139 4.97 31.44 22.84
CA THR A 139 5.78 32.20 23.81
C THR A 139 5.70 33.71 23.59
N ASN A 140 5.59 34.18 22.37
CA ASN A 140 5.54 35.61 22.05
C ASN A 140 4.10 36.19 22.09
N GLY A 141 3.08 35.33 22.22
CA GLY A 141 1.67 35.74 22.31
C GLY A 141 1.15 35.97 23.74
N LYS A 142 2.03 36.07 24.74
CA LYS A 142 1.68 36.40 26.14
C LYS A 142 1.97 37.86 26.45
#